data_52dc1d2585ad67cb1f8cd2b92586b3cc
#
_entry.id   52dc1d2585ad67cb1f8cd2b92586b3cc
#
_cell.length_a   1.000
_cell.length_b   1.000
_cell.length_c   1.000
_cell.angle_alpha   90.00
_cell.angle_beta   90.00
_cell.angle_gamma   90.00
#
_symmetry.space_group_name_H-M   'P 1'
#
loop_
_entity.id
_entity.type
_entity.pdbx_description
1 polymer ?
#
loop_
_entity_poly.entity_id
_entity_poly.type
_entity_poly.pdbx_seq_one_letter_code
_entity_poly.pdbx_strand_id
1 'polypeptide(L)'
;MEYMIIERFKPEKLKAMYQRFEEKGRMLPEGVKYINSWIDERITVCYQVMESDSTEKINEWIGKWNDLVDFEVIPVITSLQAKMKVFK
;
A
#
# COMPACT_ATOMS: atom_id res chain seq x y z
N MET A 1 -9.49 9.55 2.48
CA MET A 1 -9.68 8.59 1.36
C MET A 1 -8.82 7.37 1.58
N GLU A 2 -9.39 6.20 1.44
CA GLU A 2 -8.65 4.95 1.57
C GLU A 2 -8.18 4.43 0.22
N TYR A 3 -7.02 3.80 0.23
CA TYR A 3 -6.41 3.24 -0.97
C TYR A 3 -5.98 1.81 -0.69
N MET A 4 -6.30 0.91 -1.63
CA MET A 4 -5.70 -0.41 -1.66
C MET A 4 -4.41 -0.31 -2.45
N ILE A 5 -3.31 -0.67 -1.81
CA ILE A 5 -2.00 -0.69 -2.44
C ILE A 5 -1.63 -2.15 -2.69
N ILE A 6 -1.44 -2.51 -3.93
CA ILE A 6 -1.01 -3.86 -4.29
C ILE A 6 0.46 -3.78 -4.63
N GLU A 7 1.27 -4.52 -3.89
CA GLU A 7 2.73 -4.47 -3.97
C GLU A 7 3.25 -5.82 -4.47
N ARG A 8 3.76 -5.83 -5.68
CA ARG A 8 4.36 -7.04 -6.26
C ARG A 8 5.86 -6.95 -6.08
N PHE A 9 6.42 -7.86 -5.29
CA PHE A 9 7.85 -7.86 -4.99
C PHE A 9 8.65 -8.21 -6.24
N LYS A 10 9.65 -7.39 -6.56
CA LYS A 10 10.51 -7.66 -7.70
C LYS A 10 11.34 -8.91 -7.45
N PRO A 11 11.62 -9.71 -8.49
CA PRO A 11 12.43 -10.92 -8.34
C PRO A 11 13.73 -10.64 -7.61
N GLU A 12 14.08 -11.49 -6.64
CA GLU A 12 15.31 -11.42 -5.89
C GLU A 12 15.48 -10.18 -4.99
N LYS A 13 14.41 -9.37 -4.85
CA LYS A 13 14.46 -8.15 -4.01
C LYS A 13 13.76 -8.30 -2.67
N LEU A 14 13.11 -9.43 -2.43
CA LEU A 14 12.32 -9.63 -1.22
C LEU A 14 13.14 -9.43 0.06
N LYS A 15 14.31 -10.02 0.12
CA LYS A 15 15.17 -9.91 1.31
C LYS A 15 15.63 -8.47 1.53
N ALA A 16 16.00 -7.76 0.47
CA ALA A 16 16.38 -6.35 0.56
C ALA A 16 15.23 -5.49 1.03
N MET A 17 14.01 -5.78 0.58
CA MET A 17 12.81 -5.07 1.00
C MET A 17 12.57 -5.23 2.51
N TYR A 18 12.63 -6.46 3.02
CA TYR A 18 12.44 -6.70 4.45
C TYR A 18 13.57 -6.10 5.29
N GLN A 19 14.80 -6.09 4.78
CA GLN A 19 15.92 -5.45 5.46
C GLN A 19 15.70 -3.95 5.60
N ARG A 20 15.24 -3.29 4.54
CA ARG A 20 14.94 -1.85 4.59
C ARG A 20 13.80 -1.58 5.56
N PHE A 21 12.76 -2.41 5.52
CA PHE A 21 11.64 -2.29 6.44
C PHE A 21 12.09 -2.42 7.90
N GLU A 22 12.94 -3.39 8.18
CA GLU A 22 13.45 -3.59 9.54
C GLU A 22 14.28 -2.39 10.03
N GLU A 23 15.08 -1.80 9.13
CA GLU A 23 15.94 -0.67 9.48
C GLU A 23 15.20 0.65 9.57
N LYS A 24 14.24 0.88 8.70
CA LYS A 24 13.60 2.20 8.51
C LYS A 24 12.10 2.21 8.71
N GLY A 25 11.48 1.05 8.91
CA GLY A 25 10.03 0.95 8.98
C GLY A 25 9.38 1.26 7.64
N ARG A 26 8.11 1.65 7.65
CA ARG A 26 7.36 1.93 6.42
C ARG A 26 7.76 3.24 5.75
N MET A 27 8.36 4.15 6.50
CA MET A 27 8.74 5.48 6.02
C MET A 27 7.54 6.27 5.51
N LEU A 28 6.45 6.24 6.26
CA LEU A 28 5.22 6.93 5.89
C LEU A 28 5.40 8.44 5.96
N PRO A 29 5.02 9.19 4.91
CA PRO A 29 4.95 10.64 4.98
C PRO A 29 3.89 11.08 5.99
N GLU A 30 4.02 12.31 6.48
CA GLU A 30 2.98 12.89 7.33
C GLU A 30 1.67 12.93 6.56
N GLY A 31 0.58 12.51 7.22
CA GLY A 31 -0.74 12.49 6.60
C GLY A 31 -1.08 11.17 5.91
N VAL A 32 -0.18 10.21 5.89
CA VAL A 32 -0.46 8.85 5.40
C VAL A 32 -0.54 7.92 6.58
N LYS A 33 -1.64 7.17 6.67
CA LYS A 33 -1.89 6.23 7.75
C LYS A 33 -1.91 4.80 7.24
N TYR A 34 -1.19 3.92 7.89
CA TYR A 34 -1.29 2.48 7.67
C TYR A 34 -2.53 1.94 8.38
N ILE A 35 -3.40 1.22 7.64
CA ILE A 35 -4.60 0.62 8.22
C ILE A 35 -4.37 -0.86 8.50
N ASN A 36 -4.05 -1.63 7.47
CA ASN A 36 -3.81 -3.07 7.60
C ASN A 36 -3.15 -3.60 6.34
N SER A 37 -2.58 -4.81 6.42
CA SER A 37 -1.99 -5.43 5.25
C SER A 37 -2.04 -6.95 5.36
N TRP A 38 -2.02 -7.59 4.19
CA TRP A 38 -1.98 -9.03 4.05
C TRP A 38 -0.98 -9.38 2.96
N ILE A 39 -0.30 -10.48 3.13
CA ILE A 39 0.66 -10.97 2.15
C ILE A 39 0.20 -12.35 1.71
N ASP A 40 0.25 -12.64 0.41
CA ASP A 40 -0.12 -13.97 -0.05
C ASP A 40 0.82 -15.02 0.55
N GLU A 41 0.32 -16.25 0.63
CA GLU A 41 1.07 -17.34 1.29
C GLU A 41 2.45 -17.56 0.69
N ARG A 42 2.63 -17.28 -0.59
CA ARG A 42 3.92 -17.43 -1.27
C ARG A 42 4.87 -16.27 -1.07
N ILE A 43 4.42 -15.23 -0.41
CA ILE A 43 5.19 -14.01 -0.14
C ILE A 43 5.66 -13.37 -1.46
N THR A 44 4.70 -13.18 -2.36
CA THR A 44 4.96 -12.56 -3.67
C THR A 44 4.26 -11.22 -3.82
N VAL A 45 3.13 -11.04 -3.13
CA VAL A 45 2.30 -9.84 -3.23
C VAL A 45 1.84 -9.41 -1.84
N CYS A 46 1.92 -8.12 -1.57
CA CYS A 46 1.33 -7.52 -0.37
C CYS A 46 0.11 -6.71 -0.76
N TYR A 47 -0.98 -6.89 -0.04
CA TYR A 47 -2.22 -6.12 -0.18
C TYR A 47 -2.32 -5.22 1.05
N GLN A 48 -2.17 -3.92 0.86
CA GLN A 48 -2.10 -2.98 1.98
C GLN A 48 -3.15 -1.89 1.82
N VAL A 49 -3.84 -1.59 2.91
CA VAL A 49 -4.80 -0.49 2.94
C VAL A 49 -4.18 0.67 3.67
N MET A 50 -4.19 1.83 3.04
CA MET A 50 -3.68 3.07 3.61
C MET A 50 -4.70 4.18 3.47
N GLU A 51 -4.64 5.13 4.39
CA GLU A 51 -5.48 6.33 4.34
C GLU A 51 -4.61 7.54 4.07
N SER A 52 -5.05 8.39 3.16
CA SER A 52 -4.39 9.67 2.88
C SER A 52 -5.42 10.66 2.34
N ASP A 53 -5.18 11.95 2.56
CA ASP A 53 -5.99 13.00 1.97
C ASP A 53 -5.52 13.35 0.55
N SER A 54 -4.45 12.73 0.07
CA SER A 54 -3.83 13.10 -1.20
C SER A 54 -3.13 11.90 -1.84
N THR A 55 -3.33 11.73 -3.15
CA THR A 55 -2.59 10.72 -3.92
C THR A 55 -1.11 11.09 -4.04
N GLU A 56 -0.78 12.38 -3.95
CA GLU A 56 0.60 12.83 -4.01
C GLU A 56 1.43 12.26 -2.88
N LYS A 57 0.86 12.18 -1.68
CA LYS A 57 1.54 11.60 -0.51
C LYS A 57 1.72 10.10 -0.65
N ILE A 58 0.73 9.42 -1.24
CA ILE A 58 0.86 8.00 -1.56
C ILE A 58 2.01 7.79 -2.55
N ASN A 59 2.09 8.62 -3.58
CA ASN A 59 3.15 8.54 -4.58
C ASN A 59 4.53 8.85 -3.97
N GLU A 60 4.59 9.78 -3.04
CA GLU A 60 5.82 10.08 -2.31
C GLU A 60 6.31 8.85 -1.55
N TRP A 61 5.41 8.17 -0.87
CA TRP A 61 5.73 6.94 -0.16
C TRP A 61 6.19 5.84 -1.13
N ILE A 62 5.49 5.66 -2.24
CA ILE A 62 5.87 4.69 -3.27
C ILE A 62 7.30 4.93 -3.76
N GLY A 63 7.68 6.18 -3.94
CA GLY A 63 9.03 6.54 -4.38
C GLY A 63 10.14 6.04 -3.48
N LYS A 64 9.83 5.71 -2.23
CA LYS A 64 10.81 5.20 -1.27
C LYS A 64 11.01 3.69 -1.40
N TRP A 65 10.15 2.99 -2.17
CA TRP A 65 10.14 1.54 -2.25
C TRP A 65 10.12 0.99 -3.67
N ASN A 66 9.88 1.83 -4.69
CA ASN A 66 9.63 1.36 -6.05
C ASN A 66 10.85 0.74 -6.74
N ASP A 67 12.02 0.87 -6.14
CA ASP A 67 13.20 0.15 -6.62
C ASP A 67 13.14 -1.35 -6.30
N LEU A 68 12.37 -1.73 -5.29
CA LEU A 68 12.28 -3.11 -4.81
C LEU A 68 10.91 -3.76 -5.09
N VAL A 69 9.89 -2.94 -5.34
CA VAL A 69 8.49 -3.37 -5.41
C VAL A 69 7.79 -2.66 -6.54
N ASP A 70 6.91 -3.35 -7.26
CA ASP A 70 6.00 -2.73 -8.22
C ASP A 70 4.66 -2.47 -7.55
N PHE A 71 4.11 -1.27 -7.75
CA PHE A 71 2.91 -0.82 -7.05
C PHE A 71 1.72 -0.64 -7.98
N GLU A 72 0.54 -0.98 -7.46
CA GLU A 72 -0.73 -0.63 -8.06
C GLU A 72 -1.56 0.05 -6.97
N VAL A 73 -2.17 1.20 -7.26
CA VAL A 73 -2.93 1.98 -6.28
C VAL A 73 -4.38 2.05 -6.74
N ILE A 74 -5.30 1.63 -5.88
CA ILE A 74 -6.72 1.61 -6.18
C ILE A 74 -7.46 2.38 -5.08
N PRO A 75 -8.12 3.51 -5.40
CA PRO A 75 -9.00 4.16 -4.43
C PRO A 75 -10.15 3.23 -4.09
N VAL A 76 -10.44 3.06 -2.81
CA VAL A 76 -11.47 2.13 -2.37
C VAL A 76 -12.43 2.79 -1.40
N ILE A 77 -13.64 2.24 -1.35
CA ILE A 77 -14.64 2.56 -0.34
C ILE A 77 -15.09 1.26 0.31
N THR A 78 -15.72 1.34 1.46
CA THR A 78 -16.23 0.14 2.11
C THR A 78 -17.41 -0.43 1.33
N SER A 79 -17.70 -1.70 1.54
CA SER A 79 -18.88 -2.32 0.94
C SER A 79 -20.17 -1.62 1.34
N LEU A 80 -20.24 -1.15 2.57
CA LEU A 80 -21.42 -0.39 3.05
C LEU A 80 -21.56 0.92 2.29
N GLN A 81 -20.48 1.67 2.11
CA GLN A 81 -20.50 2.91 1.35
C GLN A 81 -20.90 2.67 -0.11
N ALA A 82 -20.43 1.58 -0.70
CA ALA A 82 -20.80 1.21 -2.06
C ALA A 82 -22.30 0.92 -2.17
N LYS A 83 -22.82 0.17 -1.21
CA LYS A 83 -24.27 -0.13 -1.13
C LYS A 83 -25.08 1.16 -1.06
N MET A 84 -24.68 2.08 -0.21
CA MET A 84 -25.38 3.36 -0.05
C MET A 84 -25.38 4.19 -1.33
N LYS A 85 -24.29 4.16 -2.08
CA LYS A 85 -24.21 4.86 -3.37
C LYS A 85 -25.12 4.25 -4.43
N VAL A 86 -25.23 2.93 -4.44
CA VAL A 86 -26.05 2.20 -5.43
C VAL A 86 -27.53 2.47 -5.21
N PHE A 87 -27.97 2.57 -3.98
CA PHE A 87 -29.38 2.78 -3.63
C PHE A 87 -29.74 4.23 -3.35
N LYS A 88 -28.88 5.12 -3.66
CA LYS A 88 -29.07 6.54 -3.47
C LYS A 88 -30.14 7.13 -4.41
#